data_2f925da3ad9c6ee422d1b9a101585e2c
#
_entry.id   2f925da3ad9c6ee422d1b9a101585e2c
#
_cell.length_a   1.000
_cell.length_b   1.000
_cell.length_c   1.000
_cell.angle_alpha   90.00
_cell.angle_beta   90.00
_cell.angle_gamma   90.00
#
_symmetry.space_group_name_H-M   'P 1'
#
loop_
_entity.id
_entity.type
_entity.pdbx_description
1 polymer ?
#
loop_
_entity_poly.entity_id
_entity_poly.type
_entity_poly.pdbx_seq_one_letter_code
_entity_poly.pdbx_strand_id
1 'polypeptide(L)'
;CGYTVVPKELEREGMNINKLWLRRQTTKFNGVPYVVQRAAAAVFTESGMAEIQSNLDYYRRNAKVIADALDECGVWYCGGKNSPYIWLRCPGNMKSWEFFDWLLENCGVVGTPGVGFGECGEGYFRLTAFGDAEKTKLAAERIKTAIKAL
;
A
#
# COMPACT_ATOMS: atom_id res chain seq x y z
N CYS A 1 -8.23 1.16 -14.94
CA CYS A 1 -8.88 0.07 -15.69
C CYS A 1 -8.88 -1.19 -14.82
N GLY A 2 -10.05 -1.76 -14.62
CA GLY A 2 -10.21 -3.06 -13.95
C GLY A 2 -10.92 -4.06 -14.86
N TYR A 3 -10.83 -5.33 -14.54
CA TYR A 3 -11.58 -6.37 -15.26
C TYR A 3 -12.14 -7.40 -14.26
N THR A 4 -13.23 -8.02 -14.67
CA THR A 4 -13.85 -9.13 -13.95
C THR A 4 -13.98 -10.32 -14.88
N VAL A 5 -13.50 -11.48 -14.44
CA VAL A 5 -13.66 -12.75 -15.15
C VAL A 5 -14.73 -13.56 -14.45
N VAL A 6 -15.80 -13.88 -15.17
CA VAL A 6 -16.87 -14.77 -14.67
C VAL A 6 -16.86 -16.02 -15.55
N PRO A 7 -16.53 -17.21 -15.01
CA PRO A 7 -16.53 -18.45 -15.77
C PRO A 7 -17.89 -18.72 -16.44
N LYS A 8 -17.87 -19.25 -17.68
CA LYS A 8 -19.11 -19.53 -18.43
C LYS A 8 -19.93 -20.64 -17.81
N GLU A 9 -19.26 -21.52 -17.10
CA GLU A 9 -19.82 -22.72 -16.44
C GLU A 9 -20.40 -22.43 -15.05
N LEU A 10 -20.19 -21.20 -14.54
CA LEU A 10 -20.64 -20.84 -13.19
C LEU A 10 -22.17 -20.73 -13.14
N GLU A 11 -22.78 -21.63 -12.41
CA GLU A 11 -24.22 -21.66 -12.18
C GLU A 11 -24.56 -21.66 -10.69
N ARG A 12 -25.66 -21.02 -10.34
CA ARG A 12 -26.25 -21.07 -9.02
C ARG A 12 -27.79 -21.03 -9.12
N GLU A 13 -28.43 -21.97 -8.44
CA GLU A 13 -29.90 -22.07 -8.40
C GLU A 13 -30.53 -22.10 -9.82
N GLY A 14 -29.89 -22.82 -10.76
CA GLY A 14 -30.33 -22.92 -12.15
C GLY A 14 -30.07 -21.67 -13.01
N MET A 15 -29.38 -20.67 -12.47
CA MET A 15 -29.04 -19.44 -13.17
C MET A 15 -27.57 -19.44 -13.59
N ASN A 16 -27.31 -19.14 -14.87
CA ASN A 16 -25.95 -18.96 -15.37
C ASN A 16 -25.43 -17.56 -15.00
N ILE A 17 -24.47 -17.50 -14.11
CA ILE A 17 -23.94 -16.23 -13.54
C ILE A 17 -23.22 -15.41 -14.61
N ASN A 18 -22.51 -16.03 -15.56
CA ASN A 18 -21.84 -15.31 -16.65
C ASN A 18 -22.85 -14.53 -17.49
N LYS A 19 -23.97 -15.15 -17.87
CA LYS A 19 -25.03 -14.49 -18.65
C LYS A 19 -25.67 -13.33 -17.89
N LEU A 20 -25.93 -13.51 -16.59
CA LEU A 20 -26.47 -12.45 -15.73
C LEU A 20 -25.50 -11.29 -15.60
N TRP A 21 -24.21 -11.59 -15.37
CA TRP A 21 -23.16 -10.58 -15.30
C TRP A 21 -23.02 -9.79 -16.60
N LEU A 22 -22.97 -10.50 -17.75
CA LEU A 22 -22.90 -9.89 -19.05
C LEU A 22 -24.09 -8.94 -19.30
N ARG A 23 -25.29 -9.38 -18.99
CA ARG A 23 -26.50 -8.55 -19.09
C ARG A 23 -26.41 -7.29 -18.23
N ARG A 24 -26.02 -7.46 -16.96
CA ARG A 24 -25.87 -6.34 -16.04
C ARG A 24 -24.84 -5.35 -16.54
N GLN A 25 -23.66 -5.84 -16.92
CA GLN A 25 -22.53 -5.01 -17.32
C GLN A 25 -22.86 -4.21 -18.59
N THR A 26 -23.39 -4.85 -19.61
CA THR A 26 -23.75 -4.17 -20.89
C THR A 26 -24.92 -3.18 -20.73
N THR A 27 -25.73 -3.32 -19.69
CA THR A 27 -26.84 -2.39 -19.42
C THR A 27 -26.39 -1.20 -18.57
N LYS A 28 -25.49 -1.39 -17.63
CA LYS A 28 -25.05 -0.38 -16.64
C LYS A 28 -23.81 0.40 -17.08
N PHE A 29 -22.87 -0.26 -17.75
CA PHE A 29 -21.60 0.31 -18.13
C PHE A 29 -20.97 -0.49 -19.28
N ASN A 30 -20.82 0.12 -20.46
CA ASN A 30 -20.33 -0.55 -21.65
C ASN A 30 -18.82 -0.81 -21.68
N GLY A 31 -18.10 -0.41 -20.66
CA GLY A 31 -16.65 -0.56 -20.56
C GLY A 31 -15.91 0.77 -20.60
N VAL A 32 -14.64 0.72 -20.24
CA VAL A 32 -13.76 1.89 -20.23
C VAL A 32 -13.42 2.34 -21.67
N PRO A 33 -13.04 3.61 -21.88
CA PRO A 33 -12.62 4.10 -23.20
C PRO A 33 -11.51 3.24 -23.81
N TYR A 34 -11.53 3.07 -25.13
CA TYR A 34 -10.56 2.23 -25.84
C TYR A 34 -9.10 2.62 -25.58
N VAL A 35 -8.80 3.91 -25.51
CA VAL A 35 -7.44 4.41 -25.19
C VAL A 35 -6.96 3.91 -23.83
N VAL A 36 -7.84 3.86 -22.82
CA VAL A 36 -7.51 3.33 -21.48
C VAL A 36 -7.29 1.82 -21.53
N GLN A 37 -8.08 1.08 -22.34
CA GLN A 37 -7.86 -0.36 -22.55
C GLN A 37 -6.51 -0.64 -23.22
N ARG A 38 -6.10 0.19 -24.21
CA ARG A 38 -4.78 0.07 -24.86
C ARG A 38 -3.65 0.37 -23.89
N ALA A 39 -3.81 1.39 -23.04
CA ALA A 39 -2.83 1.70 -21.99
C ALA A 39 -2.70 0.55 -20.97
N ALA A 40 -3.82 -0.03 -20.54
CA ALA A 40 -3.81 -1.20 -19.67
C ALA A 40 -3.12 -2.42 -20.31
N ALA A 41 -3.36 -2.65 -21.61
CA ALA A 41 -2.70 -3.72 -22.35
C ALA A 41 -1.19 -3.51 -22.49
N ALA A 42 -0.72 -2.26 -22.61
CA ALA A 42 0.70 -1.92 -22.69
C ALA A 42 1.50 -2.34 -21.44
N VAL A 43 0.86 -2.40 -20.28
CA VAL A 43 1.46 -2.92 -19.04
C VAL A 43 2.04 -4.33 -19.21
N PHE A 44 1.42 -5.15 -20.05
CA PHE A 44 1.81 -6.56 -20.26
C PHE A 44 2.78 -6.75 -21.44
N THR A 45 3.27 -5.68 -22.05
CA THR A 45 4.37 -5.76 -23.01
C THR A 45 5.69 -5.95 -22.28
N GLU A 46 6.73 -6.45 -22.95
CA GLU A 46 8.05 -6.63 -22.38
C GLU A 46 8.61 -5.30 -21.82
N SER A 47 8.52 -4.22 -22.60
CA SER A 47 8.95 -2.88 -22.14
C SER A 47 8.12 -2.34 -20.98
N GLY A 48 6.78 -2.49 -21.04
CA GLY A 48 5.90 -2.06 -19.95
C GLY A 48 6.17 -2.80 -18.65
N MET A 49 6.38 -4.11 -18.71
CA MET A 49 6.76 -4.91 -17.52
C MET A 49 8.13 -4.51 -16.97
N ALA A 50 9.11 -4.20 -17.83
CA ALA A 50 10.44 -3.75 -17.40
C ALA A 50 10.37 -2.40 -16.67
N GLU A 51 9.60 -1.43 -17.19
CA GLU A 51 9.38 -0.13 -16.56
C GLU A 51 8.68 -0.28 -15.19
N ILE A 52 7.63 -1.11 -15.11
CA ILE A 52 6.92 -1.39 -13.86
C ILE A 52 7.86 -2.03 -12.84
N GLN A 53 8.67 -3.00 -13.26
CA GLN A 53 9.62 -3.67 -12.36
C GLN A 53 10.63 -2.67 -11.79
N SER A 54 11.14 -1.74 -12.61
CA SER A 54 12.03 -0.66 -12.15
C SER A 54 11.39 0.21 -11.07
N ASN A 55 10.11 0.59 -11.24
CA ASN A 55 9.36 1.35 -10.24
C ASN A 55 9.12 0.53 -8.95
N LEU A 56 8.78 -0.75 -9.09
CA LEU A 56 8.60 -1.63 -7.93
C LEU A 56 9.90 -1.79 -7.14
N ASP A 57 11.03 -1.90 -7.81
CA ASP A 57 12.33 -2.01 -7.17
C ASP A 57 12.73 -0.72 -6.45
N TYR A 58 12.35 0.45 -6.99
CA TYR A 58 12.50 1.73 -6.30
C TYR A 58 11.73 1.73 -4.97
N TYR A 59 10.45 1.34 -4.97
CA TYR A 59 9.65 1.28 -3.75
C TYR A 59 10.14 0.22 -2.78
N ARG A 60 10.61 -0.93 -3.25
CA ARG A 60 11.21 -1.98 -2.41
C ARG A 60 12.45 -1.48 -1.67
N ARG A 61 13.31 -0.70 -2.35
CA ARG A 61 14.48 -0.09 -1.69
C ARG A 61 14.07 0.89 -0.59
N ASN A 62 13.08 1.73 -0.84
CA ASN A 62 12.54 2.63 0.17
C ASN A 62 11.94 1.86 1.36
N ALA A 63 11.13 0.85 1.08
CA ALA A 63 10.54 0.00 2.12
C ALA A 63 11.63 -0.68 2.98
N LYS A 64 12.70 -1.16 2.35
CA LYS A 64 13.83 -1.74 3.07
C LYS A 64 14.51 -0.75 4.01
N VAL A 65 14.73 0.49 3.58
CA VAL A 65 15.33 1.55 4.41
C VAL A 65 14.49 1.81 5.66
N ILE A 66 13.16 1.87 5.52
CA ILE A 66 12.25 2.06 6.65
C ILE A 66 12.26 0.82 7.55
N ALA A 67 12.19 -0.37 6.97
CA ALA A 67 12.19 -1.63 7.71
C ALA A 67 13.46 -1.81 8.53
N ASP A 68 14.63 -1.58 7.92
CA ASP A 68 15.93 -1.68 8.60
C ASP A 68 16.01 -0.72 9.81
N ALA A 69 15.47 0.51 9.68
CA ALA A 69 15.43 1.47 10.79
C ALA A 69 14.53 1.00 11.93
N LEU A 70 13.39 0.37 11.63
CA LEU A 70 12.48 -0.18 12.64
C LEU A 70 13.09 -1.41 13.32
N ASP A 71 13.77 -2.29 12.57
CA ASP A 71 14.49 -3.46 13.09
C ASP A 71 15.57 -3.02 14.09
N GLU A 72 16.37 -2.00 13.76
CA GLU A 72 17.39 -1.45 14.64
C GLU A 72 16.83 -0.84 15.95
N CYS A 73 15.55 -0.47 15.96
CA CYS A 73 14.85 0.04 17.13
C CYS A 73 14.05 -1.03 17.87
N GLY A 74 14.02 -2.27 17.39
CA GLY A 74 13.21 -3.33 17.98
C GLY A 74 11.70 -3.11 17.85
N VAL A 75 11.28 -2.28 16.90
CA VAL A 75 9.85 -1.97 16.68
C VAL A 75 9.22 -3.07 15.82
N TRP A 76 8.16 -3.67 16.33
CA TRP A 76 7.41 -4.65 15.56
C TRP A 76 6.68 -4.01 14.36
N TYR A 77 6.80 -4.62 13.20
CA TYR A 77 6.07 -4.23 12.00
C TYR A 77 5.75 -5.42 11.10
N CYS A 78 4.86 -5.21 10.13
CA CYS A 78 4.62 -6.10 9.00
C CYS A 78 4.43 -5.28 7.71
N GLY A 79 4.47 -5.96 6.56
CA GLY A 79 4.38 -5.31 5.24
C GLY A 79 5.75 -4.98 4.63
N GLY A 80 5.80 -4.07 3.66
CA GLY A 80 7.02 -3.64 2.99
C GLY A 80 7.63 -4.62 1.98
N LYS A 81 7.07 -5.83 1.81
CA LYS A 81 7.57 -6.87 0.87
C LYS A 81 6.73 -6.93 -0.42
N ASN A 82 5.44 -7.19 -0.28
CA ASN A 82 4.49 -7.32 -1.39
C ASN A 82 3.56 -6.10 -1.53
N SER A 83 3.76 -5.12 -0.66
CA SER A 83 3.05 -3.86 -0.62
C SER A 83 4.02 -2.75 -0.22
N PRO A 84 3.87 -1.53 -0.72
CA PRO A 84 4.69 -0.39 -0.33
C PRO A 84 4.31 0.18 1.05
N TYR A 85 3.42 -0.47 1.77
CA TYR A 85 2.97 -0.06 3.10
C TYR A 85 3.66 -0.88 4.17
N ILE A 86 4.04 -0.18 5.25
CA ILE A 86 4.60 -0.77 6.47
C ILE A 86 3.66 -0.42 7.62
N TRP A 87 3.15 -1.44 8.26
CA TRP A 87 2.27 -1.35 9.42
C TRP A 87 3.07 -1.69 10.66
N LEU A 88 3.22 -0.73 11.55
CA LEU A 88 4.03 -0.87 12.75
C LEU A 88 3.21 -0.68 14.02
N ARG A 89 3.67 -1.25 15.13
CA ARG A 89 3.15 -0.94 16.46
C ARG A 89 3.75 0.37 16.93
N CYS A 90 2.94 1.27 17.48
CA CYS A 90 3.42 2.53 18.03
C CYS A 90 4.41 2.28 19.18
N PRO A 91 5.63 2.84 19.14
CA PRO A 91 6.60 2.75 20.23
C PRO A 91 6.06 3.34 21.54
N GLY A 92 6.59 2.93 22.67
CA GLY A 92 6.22 3.47 23.98
C GLY A 92 4.78 3.22 24.40
N ASN A 93 4.07 2.27 23.76
CA ASN A 93 2.63 2.02 23.93
C ASN A 93 1.76 3.24 23.66
N MET A 94 2.23 4.19 22.83
CA MET A 94 1.45 5.35 22.43
C MET A 94 0.20 4.93 21.65
N LYS A 95 -0.86 5.71 21.78
CA LYS A 95 -2.02 5.64 20.91
C LYS A 95 -1.67 6.13 19.51
N SER A 96 -2.50 5.78 18.51
CA SER A 96 -2.22 6.08 17.10
C SER A 96 -2.06 7.58 16.85
N TRP A 97 -2.89 8.44 17.45
CA TRP A 97 -2.79 9.88 17.31
C TRP A 97 -1.67 10.49 18.16
N GLU A 98 -1.39 9.96 19.35
CA GLU A 98 -0.26 10.39 20.15
C GLU A 98 1.06 10.15 19.43
N PHE A 99 1.19 9.00 18.74
CA PHE A 99 2.36 8.72 17.92
C PHE A 99 2.43 9.60 16.66
N PHE A 100 1.30 9.96 16.07
CA PHE A 100 1.25 10.93 14.96
C PHE A 100 1.85 12.27 15.38
N ASP A 101 1.37 12.86 16.47
CA ASP A 101 1.86 14.14 16.98
C ASP A 101 3.33 14.05 17.35
N TRP A 102 3.71 13.00 18.09
CA TRP A 102 5.10 12.77 18.48
C TRP A 102 6.02 12.64 17.26
N LEU A 103 5.61 11.91 16.22
CA LEU A 103 6.38 11.71 15.00
C LEU A 103 6.55 13.01 14.21
N LEU A 104 5.50 13.81 14.15
CA LEU A 104 5.53 15.11 13.49
C LEU A 104 6.48 16.08 14.24
N GLU A 105 6.36 16.19 15.54
CA GLU A 105 7.12 17.13 16.37
C GLU A 105 8.61 16.76 16.46
N ASN A 106 8.92 15.48 16.63
CA ASN A 106 10.30 15.03 16.86
C ASN A 106 11.06 14.64 15.59
N CYS A 107 10.35 14.22 14.54
CA CYS A 107 10.97 13.73 13.31
C CYS A 107 10.66 14.58 12.08
N GLY A 108 9.62 15.42 12.13
CA GLY A 108 9.10 16.12 10.95
C GLY A 108 8.56 15.15 9.89
N VAL A 109 8.00 14.03 10.32
CA VAL A 109 7.49 12.96 9.46
C VAL A 109 5.99 12.79 9.67
N VAL A 110 5.27 12.59 8.59
CA VAL A 110 3.81 12.35 8.59
C VAL A 110 3.53 10.96 8.06
N GLY A 111 2.64 10.25 8.74
CA GLY A 111 2.12 8.95 8.31
C GLY A 111 0.64 8.83 8.64
N THR A 112 0.10 7.64 8.70
CA THR A 112 -1.33 7.42 8.93
C THR A 112 -1.57 6.70 10.25
N PRO A 113 -2.30 7.32 11.20
CA PRO A 113 -2.71 6.65 12.44
C PRO A 113 -3.53 5.40 12.14
N GLY A 114 -3.20 4.29 12.80
CA GLY A 114 -3.85 3.01 12.54
C GLY A 114 -5.35 3.02 12.87
N VAL A 115 -5.78 3.76 13.87
CA VAL A 115 -7.20 3.93 14.21
C VAL A 115 -8.02 4.50 13.05
N GLY A 116 -7.41 5.21 12.09
CA GLY A 116 -8.05 5.68 10.87
C GLY A 116 -8.55 4.54 9.95
N PHE A 117 -8.12 3.30 10.19
CA PHE A 117 -8.56 2.09 9.49
C PHE A 117 -9.58 1.26 10.30
N GLY A 118 -10.03 1.77 11.44
CA GLY A 118 -10.96 1.12 12.36
C GLY A 118 -10.37 0.93 13.75
N GLU A 119 -11.21 0.62 14.73
CA GLU A 119 -10.85 0.53 16.15
C GLU A 119 -9.71 -0.48 16.44
N CYS A 120 -9.67 -1.59 15.68
CA CYS A 120 -8.59 -2.57 15.78
C CYS A 120 -7.21 -2.04 15.37
N GLY A 121 -7.15 -0.86 14.74
CA GLY A 121 -5.92 -0.18 14.37
C GLY A 121 -5.35 0.72 15.47
N GLU A 122 -6.00 0.83 16.63
CA GLU A 122 -5.48 1.65 17.73
C GLU A 122 -4.15 1.09 18.26
N GLY A 123 -3.19 1.97 18.52
CA GLY A 123 -1.83 1.61 18.89
C GLY A 123 -0.94 1.14 17.73
N TYR A 124 -1.44 1.28 16.50
CA TYR A 124 -0.68 1.00 15.27
C TYR A 124 -0.56 2.25 14.40
N PHE A 125 0.37 2.18 13.44
CA PHE A 125 0.64 3.27 12.51
C PHE A 125 1.06 2.74 11.15
N ARG A 126 0.72 3.46 10.07
CA ARG A 126 1.12 3.09 8.72
C ARG A 126 2.09 4.10 8.12
N LEU A 127 3.25 3.60 7.71
CA LEU A 127 4.20 4.31 6.83
C LEU A 127 4.08 3.82 5.40
N THR A 128 4.58 4.61 4.45
CA THR A 128 4.56 4.29 3.03
C THR A 128 5.92 4.48 2.40
N ALA A 129 6.25 3.63 1.45
CA ALA A 129 7.51 3.64 0.71
C ALA A 129 7.42 4.38 -0.65
N PHE A 130 6.35 5.12 -0.92
CA PHE A 130 6.17 5.85 -2.17
C PHE A 130 6.97 7.17 -2.28
N GLY A 131 7.61 7.58 -1.19
CA GLY A 131 8.32 8.85 -1.12
C GLY A 131 9.60 8.88 -1.97
N ASP A 132 10.19 10.07 -2.04
CA ASP A 132 11.53 10.27 -2.59
C ASP A 132 12.57 9.48 -1.76
N ALA A 133 13.57 8.89 -2.43
CA ALA A 133 14.52 7.98 -1.77
C ALA A 133 15.40 8.69 -0.73
N GLU A 134 15.88 9.90 -1.04
CA GLU A 134 16.75 10.64 -0.12
C GLU A 134 15.95 11.16 1.09
N LYS A 135 14.73 11.65 0.84
CA LYS A 135 13.81 12.04 1.93
C LYS A 135 13.41 10.85 2.79
N THR A 136 13.22 9.67 2.19
CA THR A 136 12.90 8.44 2.93
C THR A 136 14.06 8.02 3.83
N LYS A 137 15.30 8.07 3.35
CA LYS A 137 16.49 7.82 4.18
C LYS A 137 16.58 8.79 5.35
N LEU A 138 16.42 10.09 5.07
CA LEU A 138 16.46 11.12 6.10
C LEU A 138 15.36 10.91 7.15
N ALA A 139 14.15 10.59 6.72
CA ALA A 139 13.03 10.30 7.62
C ALA A 139 13.32 9.06 8.48
N ALA A 140 13.82 7.98 7.90
CA ALA A 140 14.16 6.75 8.60
C ALA A 140 15.24 6.98 9.68
N GLU A 141 16.29 7.76 9.37
CA GLU A 141 17.33 8.11 10.36
C GLU A 141 16.80 8.97 11.50
N ARG A 142 15.93 9.95 11.21
CA ARG A 142 15.28 10.76 12.24
C ARG A 142 14.38 9.92 13.15
N ILE A 143 13.56 9.06 12.59
CA ILE A 143 12.69 8.12 13.32
C ILE A 143 13.54 7.23 14.22
N LYS A 144 14.60 6.61 13.68
CA LYS A 144 15.50 5.75 14.40
C LYS A 144 16.14 6.48 15.59
N THR A 145 16.67 7.68 15.37
CA THR A 145 17.29 8.49 16.42
C THR A 145 16.30 8.85 17.51
N ALA A 146 15.11 9.29 17.14
CA ALA A 146 14.09 9.70 18.10
C ALA A 146 13.54 8.52 18.91
N ILE A 147 13.29 7.36 18.28
CA ILE A 147 12.83 6.16 19.00
C ILE A 147 13.88 5.65 19.99
N LYS A 148 15.17 5.69 19.63
CA LYS A 148 16.25 5.28 20.55
C LYS A 148 16.43 6.22 21.75
N ALA A 149 15.82 7.40 21.71
CA ALA A 149 15.83 8.38 22.79
C ALA A 149 14.55 8.36 23.65
N LEU A 150 13.56 7.53 23.31
CA LEU A 150 12.34 7.29 24.08
C LEU A 150 12.63 6.40 25.31
#